data_1efcc84e1da93b6168855370226f42c6
#
_entry.id   1efcc84e1da93b6168855370226f42c6
#
_cell.length_a   1.000
_cell.length_b   1.000
_cell.length_c   1.000
_cell.angle_alpha   90.00
_cell.angle_beta   90.00
_cell.angle_gamma   90.00
#
_symmetry.space_group_name_H-M   'P 1'
#
loop_
_entity.id
_entity.type
_entity.pdbx_description
1 polymer ?
#
loop_
_entity_poly.entity_id
_entity_poly.type
_entity_poly.pdbx_seq_one_letter_code
_entity_poly.pdbx_strand_id
1 'polypeptide(L)'
;MELIFGLRCVLKVLIQPGKSGNVLATIAIGDAYLEPFMKYAFHTWEMYCKRHDLGLILFDDHLIESNHPKWKNPFWQKLLIPKIVANSGLRVENICHLDTDILVNPTAPNIFENHDPHKVGLISQMTRLPYDRQSILRRVAFLRNRYLSSRYPLDSILFASIPELYKFSSLAPQPDIACSGVFLFNPKFHADLFLNFFNEFDETVVTPDSGGEELHFNYLIQSQGLEAWLDYRFQAVWIYEVAWKYPFLYGESRENLEVVRQCIESSLFTNYFLHFAGPWHESQFWKQVDVFNNPETISMFIDFANYLEVPVTGKPKGSIKPNDSEK
;
A
#
# COMPACT_ATOMS: atom_id res chain seq x y z
N MET A 1 -8.40 31.81 14.13
CA MET A 1 -7.86 30.65 13.34
C MET A 1 -6.44 30.47 13.84
N GLU A 2 -6.26 29.69 14.92
CA GLU A 2 -4.95 29.41 15.47
C GLU A 2 -4.21 28.55 14.44
N LEU A 3 -3.15 29.13 13.86
CA LEU A 3 -2.12 28.37 13.17
C LEU A 3 -1.66 27.27 14.15
N ILE A 4 -1.86 26.01 13.81
CA ILE A 4 -1.31 24.92 14.59
C ILE A 4 0.19 25.09 14.54
N PHE A 5 0.72 25.62 15.65
CA PHE A 5 2.15 25.92 15.81
C PHE A 5 2.96 24.68 15.42
N GLY A 6 3.88 24.84 14.47
CA GLY A 6 4.86 23.81 14.11
C GLY A 6 4.54 22.95 12.88
N LEU A 7 3.33 22.99 12.30
CA LEU A 7 3.09 22.29 11.03
C LEU A 7 3.74 23.03 9.86
N ARG A 8 4.43 22.28 9.00
CA ARG A 8 5.11 22.81 7.82
C ARG A 8 4.28 22.49 6.55
N CYS A 9 4.06 23.51 5.74
CA CYS A 9 3.42 23.32 4.43
C CYS A 9 4.50 23.00 3.37
N VAL A 10 4.99 21.76 3.39
CA VAL A 10 6.02 21.23 2.47
C VAL A 10 5.40 20.43 1.32
N LEU A 11 4.15 20.72 0.99
CA LEU A 11 3.36 20.01 0.00
C LEU A 11 3.80 20.38 -1.42
N LYS A 12 4.13 19.38 -2.24
CA LYS A 12 4.40 19.50 -3.68
C LYS A 12 3.30 18.80 -4.47
N VAL A 13 2.65 19.53 -5.36
CA VAL A 13 1.67 18.96 -6.30
C VAL A 13 2.41 18.47 -7.53
N LEU A 14 2.56 17.15 -7.67
CA LEU A 14 3.18 16.54 -8.86
C LEU A 14 2.18 16.40 -10.00
N ILE A 15 0.90 16.10 -9.66
CA ILE A 15 -0.22 16.06 -10.61
C ILE A 15 -1.38 16.80 -9.97
N GLN A 16 -1.96 17.76 -10.69
CA GLN A 16 -3.11 18.54 -10.20
C GLN A 16 -4.33 17.61 -9.98
N PRO A 17 -5.09 17.81 -8.89
CA PRO A 17 -6.34 17.08 -8.68
C PRO A 17 -7.30 17.29 -9.85
N GLY A 18 -7.90 16.19 -10.32
CA GLY A 18 -8.92 16.23 -11.34
C GLY A 18 -10.28 16.72 -10.81
N LYS A 19 -11.35 16.51 -11.57
CA LYS A 19 -12.69 16.98 -11.21
C LYS A 19 -13.25 16.37 -9.92
N SER A 20 -12.88 15.10 -9.65
CA SER A 20 -13.30 14.40 -8.43
C SER A 20 -12.69 14.98 -7.15
N GLY A 21 -11.57 15.70 -7.26
CA GLY A 21 -10.78 16.12 -6.10
C GLY A 21 -10.07 14.99 -5.36
N ASN A 22 -10.03 13.79 -5.90
CA ASN A 22 -9.33 12.65 -5.28
C ASN A 22 -7.84 12.70 -5.60
N VAL A 23 -7.00 12.38 -4.61
CA VAL A 23 -5.54 12.45 -4.75
C VAL A 23 -4.85 11.24 -4.12
N LEU A 24 -3.76 10.80 -4.73
CA LEU A 24 -2.75 10.00 -4.04
C LEU A 24 -1.80 10.93 -3.29
N ALA A 25 -1.31 10.51 -2.13
CA ALA A 25 -0.34 11.28 -1.35
C ALA A 25 0.74 10.36 -0.77
N THR A 26 1.97 10.84 -0.72
CA THR A 26 3.10 10.11 -0.14
C THR A 26 4.06 11.02 0.59
N ILE A 27 4.83 10.43 1.52
CA ILE A 27 5.95 11.07 2.21
C ILE A 27 7.24 10.40 1.77
N ALA A 28 8.18 11.18 1.23
CA ALA A 28 9.50 10.71 0.77
C ALA A 28 10.60 11.63 1.30
N ILE A 29 10.92 11.52 2.61
CA ILE A 29 11.88 12.41 3.27
C ILE A 29 13.30 11.86 3.11
N GLY A 30 14.16 12.65 2.47
CA GLY A 30 15.56 12.33 2.21
C GLY A 30 15.76 11.44 0.96
N ASP A 31 16.98 11.51 0.41
CA ASP A 31 17.34 10.89 -0.87
C ASP A 31 17.14 9.37 -0.87
N ALA A 32 17.29 8.70 0.27
CA ALA A 32 17.11 7.26 0.40
C ALA A 32 15.67 6.78 0.10
N TYR A 33 14.67 7.67 0.21
CA TYR A 33 13.27 7.41 -0.11
C TYR A 33 12.84 8.12 -1.38
N LEU A 34 13.25 9.38 -1.57
CA LEU A 34 12.84 10.19 -2.71
C LEU A 34 13.41 9.68 -4.04
N GLU A 35 14.71 9.41 -4.11
CA GLU A 35 15.33 8.95 -5.36
C GLU A 35 14.77 7.61 -5.86
N PRO A 36 14.65 6.54 -5.03
CA PRO A 36 14.03 5.30 -5.49
C PRO A 36 12.56 5.47 -5.89
N PHE A 37 11.78 6.26 -5.15
CA PHE A 37 10.40 6.56 -5.50
C PHE A 37 10.31 7.21 -6.87
N MET A 38 11.04 8.29 -7.10
CA MET A 38 11.01 9.01 -8.38
C MET A 38 11.51 8.16 -9.54
N LYS A 39 12.49 7.30 -9.29
CA LYS A 39 13.11 6.47 -10.35
C LYS A 39 12.27 5.25 -10.70
N TYR A 40 11.70 4.54 -9.72
CA TYR A 40 11.14 3.21 -9.94
C TYR A 40 9.62 3.11 -9.70
N ALA A 41 9.03 3.95 -8.85
CA ALA A 41 7.61 3.86 -8.52
C ALA A 41 6.76 4.97 -9.18
N PHE A 42 7.24 6.21 -9.21
CA PHE A 42 6.48 7.38 -9.64
C PHE A 42 5.79 7.21 -10.99
N HIS A 43 6.46 6.67 -12.01
CA HIS A 43 5.88 6.51 -13.34
C HIS A 43 4.64 5.59 -13.32
N THR A 44 4.62 4.55 -12.46
CA THR A 44 3.48 3.66 -12.31
C THR A 44 2.28 4.38 -11.69
N TRP A 45 2.54 5.25 -10.72
CA TRP A 45 1.52 6.10 -10.09
C TRP A 45 1.00 7.15 -11.05
N GLU A 46 1.89 7.77 -11.83
CA GLU A 46 1.52 8.76 -12.84
C GLU A 46 0.55 8.18 -13.88
N MET A 47 0.83 6.97 -14.38
CA MET A 47 -0.04 6.28 -15.32
C MET A 47 -1.43 6.01 -14.71
N TYR A 48 -1.48 5.54 -13.48
CA TYR A 48 -2.72 5.30 -12.75
C TYR A 48 -3.51 6.60 -12.47
N CYS A 49 -2.83 7.65 -12.03
CA CYS A 49 -3.44 8.96 -11.81
C CYS A 49 -4.05 9.53 -13.09
N LYS A 50 -3.32 9.45 -14.22
CA LYS A 50 -3.82 9.89 -15.53
C LYS A 50 -5.07 9.11 -15.97
N ARG A 51 -5.09 7.79 -15.75
CA ARG A 51 -6.24 6.94 -16.09
C ARG A 51 -7.50 7.32 -15.34
N HIS A 52 -7.38 7.68 -14.08
CA HIS A 52 -8.51 7.90 -13.17
C HIS A 52 -8.77 9.38 -12.84
N ASP A 53 -8.10 10.32 -13.52
CA ASP A 53 -8.22 11.78 -13.27
C ASP A 53 -7.94 12.13 -11.80
N LEU A 54 -6.87 11.51 -11.21
CA LEU A 54 -6.45 11.74 -9.84
C LEU A 54 -5.31 12.75 -9.77
N GLY A 55 -5.23 13.48 -8.65
CA GLY A 55 -4.05 14.24 -8.29
C GLY A 55 -2.97 13.37 -7.63
N LEU A 56 -1.75 13.93 -7.55
CA LEU A 56 -0.63 13.33 -6.82
C LEU A 56 0.10 14.40 -6.03
N ILE A 57 0.20 14.15 -4.71
CA ILE A 57 0.84 15.05 -3.75
C ILE A 57 2.04 14.34 -3.12
N LEU A 58 3.19 15.02 -3.11
CA LEU A 58 4.43 14.58 -2.48
C LEU A 58 4.78 15.49 -1.32
N PHE A 59 5.17 14.89 -0.21
CA PHE A 59 5.82 15.54 0.93
C PHE A 59 7.26 15.05 1.00
N ASP A 60 8.22 15.90 0.67
CA ASP A 60 9.64 15.53 0.63
C ASP A 60 10.48 16.12 1.77
N ASP A 61 9.81 16.70 2.75
CA ASP A 61 10.42 17.17 4.00
C ASP A 61 9.49 16.86 5.18
N HIS A 62 10.00 17.02 6.40
CA HIS A 62 9.23 16.83 7.62
C HIS A 62 7.99 17.72 7.68
N LEU A 63 6.86 17.15 8.05
CA LEU A 63 5.55 17.82 8.14
C LEU A 63 5.38 18.62 9.44
N ILE A 64 6.30 18.44 10.37
CA ILE A 64 6.39 19.15 11.64
C ILE A 64 7.85 19.56 11.89
N GLU A 65 8.07 20.71 12.51
CA GLU A 65 9.41 21.18 12.83
C GLU A 65 10.15 20.19 13.75
N SER A 66 11.43 19.93 13.46
CA SER A 66 12.24 18.93 14.18
C SER A 66 12.45 19.26 15.66
N ASN A 67 12.35 20.54 16.04
CA ASN A 67 12.44 21.03 17.42
C ASN A 67 11.08 21.10 18.12
N HIS A 68 9.98 20.72 17.46
CA HIS A 68 8.65 20.75 18.05
C HIS A 68 8.53 19.69 19.16
N PRO A 69 7.91 19.99 20.32
CA PRO A 69 7.78 19.02 21.44
C PRO A 69 7.01 17.75 21.09
N LYS A 70 6.18 17.80 20.05
CA LYS A 70 5.39 16.67 19.53
C LYS A 70 6.01 16.08 18.25
N TRP A 71 7.25 16.39 17.94
CA TRP A 71 7.93 15.78 16.80
C TRP A 71 7.94 14.26 16.95
N LYS A 72 7.62 13.56 15.88
CA LYS A 72 7.68 12.12 15.76
C LYS A 72 8.35 11.74 14.44
N ASN A 73 8.85 10.53 14.37
CA ASN A 73 9.49 10.06 13.14
C ASN A 73 8.52 10.07 11.93
N PRO A 74 9.03 9.99 10.67
CA PRO A 74 8.21 10.10 9.47
C PRO A 74 7.02 9.13 9.39
N PHE A 75 7.11 7.94 9.98
CA PHE A 75 5.98 6.98 9.97
C PHE A 75 4.72 7.55 10.62
N TRP A 76 4.86 8.36 11.66
CA TRP A 76 3.76 9.05 12.32
C TRP A 76 3.26 10.27 11.55
N GLN A 77 4.17 10.92 10.80
CA GLN A 77 3.85 12.20 10.15
C GLN A 77 2.80 12.08 9.05
N LYS A 78 2.56 10.89 8.49
CA LYS A 78 1.45 10.66 7.55
C LYS A 78 0.07 11.00 8.14
N LEU A 79 -0.07 10.95 9.46
CA LEU A 79 -1.29 11.37 10.16
C LEU A 79 -1.53 12.88 10.13
N LEU A 80 -0.52 13.68 9.78
CA LEU A 80 -0.62 15.13 9.62
C LEU A 80 -1.09 15.55 8.22
N ILE A 81 -1.01 14.64 7.23
CA ILE A 81 -1.39 14.91 5.83
C ILE A 81 -2.79 15.51 5.71
N PRO A 82 -3.85 14.95 6.35
CA PRO A 82 -5.19 15.47 6.18
C PRO A 82 -5.30 16.94 6.61
N LYS A 83 -4.65 17.31 7.72
CA LYS A 83 -4.71 18.68 8.25
C LYS A 83 -3.93 19.67 7.39
N ILE A 84 -2.77 19.27 6.88
CA ILE A 84 -1.96 20.12 6.00
C ILE A 84 -2.71 20.35 4.68
N VAL A 85 -3.28 19.29 4.09
CA VAL A 85 -4.03 19.40 2.84
C VAL A 85 -5.30 20.26 3.04
N ALA A 86 -6.05 20.07 4.12
CA ALA A 86 -7.22 20.90 4.43
C ALA A 86 -6.89 22.39 4.53
N ASN A 87 -5.67 22.72 4.98
CA ASN A 87 -5.21 24.10 5.15
C ASN A 87 -4.48 24.65 3.91
N SER A 88 -4.19 23.84 2.89
CA SER A 88 -3.39 24.22 1.72
C SER A 88 -4.12 25.12 0.72
N GLY A 89 -5.45 25.18 0.77
CA GLY A 89 -6.28 25.81 -0.23
C GLY A 89 -6.49 24.99 -1.51
N LEU A 90 -5.93 23.79 -1.60
CA LEU A 90 -6.20 22.85 -2.70
C LEU A 90 -7.61 22.29 -2.56
N ARG A 91 -8.29 22.13 -3.70
CA ARG A 91 -9.56 21.40 -3.73
C ARG A 91 -9.30 19.91 -3.72
N VAL A 92 -9.29 19.31 -2.53
CA VAL A 92 -9.12 17.88 -2.32
C VAL A 92 -10.33 17.34 -1.56
N GLU A 93 -10.94 16.30 -2.10
CA GLU A 93 -12.07 15.59 -1.47
C GLU A 93 -11.57 14.39 -0.66
N ASN A 94 -10.92 13.43 -1.29
CA ASN A 94 -10.39 12.26 -0.62
C ASN A 94 -8.90 12.09 -0.92
N ILE A 95 -8.19 11.50 0.02
CA ILE A 95 -6.76 11.20 -0.07
C ILE A 95 -6.56 9.70 0.12
N CYS A 96 -5.79 9.09 -0.76
CA CYS A 96 -5.19 7.78 -0.54
C CYS A 96 -3.70 8.00 -0.22
N HIS A 97 -3.31 7.76 1.03
CA HIS A 97 -1.90 7.66 1.36
C HIS A 97 -1.33 6.34 0.83
N LEU A 98 -0.15 6.42 0.24
CA LEU A 98 0.65 5.27 -0.19
C LEU A 98 2.09 5.44 0.29
N ASP A 99 2.69 4.39 0.83
CA ASP A 99 4.13 4.35 1.10
C ASP A 99 4.93 4.36 -0.22
N THR A 100 6.14 4.91 -0.21
CA THR A 100 6.97 5.12 -1.42
C THR A 100 7.44 3.84 -2.09
N ASP A 101 7.39 2.71 -1.40
CA ASP A 101 7.78 1.39 -1.87
C ASP A 101 6.59 0.57 -2.41
N ILE A 102 5.60 1.25 -2.95
CA ILE A 102 4.45 0.66 -3.61
C ILE A 102 4.55 0.87 -5.12
N LEU A 103 4.46 -0.21 -5.89
CA LEU A 103 4.25 -0.17 -7.33
C LEU A 103 2.76 -0.31 -7.64
N VAL A 104 2.26 0.48 -8.56
CA VAL A 104 0.84 0.54 -8.91
C VAL A 104 0.60 -0.07 -10.28
N ASN A 105 -0.33 -1.00 -10.39
CA ASN A 105 -0.82 -1.46 -11.68
C ASN A 105 -1.57 -0.30 -12.36
N PRO A 106 -1.10 0.18 -13.53
CA PRO A 106 -1.72 1.33 -14.19
C PRO A 106 -3.16 1.08 -14.66
N THR A 107 -3.57 -0.19 -14.75
CA THR A 107 -4.92 -0.59 -15.16
C THR A 107 -5.80 -1.05 -14.00
N ALA A 108 -5.32 -0.94 -12.76
CA ALA A 108 -6.13 -1.23 -11.58
C ALA A 108 -7.41 -0.38 -11.54
N PRO A 109 -8.50 -0.88 -10.93
CA PRO A 109 -9.70 -0.08 -10.73
C PRO A 109 -9.42 1.14 -9.84
N ASN A 110 -10.30 2.14 -9.90
CA ASN A 110 -10.14 3.34 -9.07
C ASN A 110 -10.35 3.00 -7.59
N ILE A 111 -9.32 3.19 -6.76
CA ILE A 111 -9.37 2.88 -5.33
C ILE A 111 -10.42 3.71 -4.56
N PHE A 112 -10.81 4.86 -5.11
CA PHE A 112 -11.85 5.71 -4.52
C PHE A 112 -13.27 5.32 -4.93
N GLU A 113 -13.41 4.34 -5.82
CA GLU A 113 -14.73 3.89 -6.26
C GLU A 113 -15.52 3.30 -5.08
N ASN A 114 -16.73 3.83 -4.87
CA ASN A 114 -17.63 3.46 -3.78
C ASN A 114 -17.08 3.71 -2.36
N HIS A 115 -16.03 4.54 -2.20
CA HIS A 115 -15.53 4.90 -0.88
C HIS A 115 -16.52 5.84 -0.15
N ASP A 116 -16.89 5.48 1.08
CA ASP A 116 -17.65 6.35 1.98
C ASP A 116 -16.69 7.38 2.61
N PRO A 117 -16.86 8.69 2.34
CA PRO A 117 -15.96 9.72 2.87
C PRO A 117 -15.97 9.86 4.39
N HIS A 118 -16.96 9.30 5.09
CA HIS A 118 -17.02 9.27 6.56
C HIS A 118 -16.23 8.10 7.17
N LYS A 119 -15.73 7.20 6.34
CA LYS A 119 -14.94 6.04 6.75
C LYS A 119 -13.47 6.20 6.36
N VAL A 120 -12.62 5.44 7.04
CA VAL A 120 -11.21 5.26 6.67
C VAL A 120 -11.08 3.93 5.94
N GLY A 121 -10.67 3.99 4.67
CA GLY A 121 -10.42 2.79 3.87
C GLY A 121 -9.12 2.12 4.34
N LEU A 122 -9.21 0.85 4.69
CA LEU A 122 -8.10 0.03 5.21
C LEU A 122 -7.99 -1.28 4.44
N ILE A 123 -6.77 -1.84 4.36
CA ILE A 123 -6.53 -3.14 3.74
C ILE A 123 -6.01 -4.11 4.80
N SER A 124 -6.76 -5.19 5.02
CA SER A 124 -6.40 -6.23 5.99
C SER A 124 -5.09 -6.93 5.64
N GLN A 125 -4.28 -7.17 6.65
CA GLN A 125 -3.08 -8.01 6.56
C GLN A 125 -3.19 -9.30 7.38
N MET A 126 -4.38 -9.59 7.94
CA MET A 126 -4.57 -10.73 8.84
C MET A 126 -5.71 -11.65 8.38
N THR A 127 -6.94 -11.14 8.24
CA THR A 127 -8.12 -11.99 8.08
C THR A 127 -8.68 -12.05 6.67
N ARG A 128 -8.40 -11.04 5.83
CA ARG A 128 -8.98 -10.88 4.47
C ARG A 128 -7.97 -11.15 3.36
N LEU A 129 -7.09 -12.13 3.59
CA LEU A 129 -6.05 -12.52 2.64
C LEU A 129 -6.56 -13.63 1.71
N PRO A 130 -6.04 -13.73 0.47
CA PRO A 130 -6.43 -14.79 -0.47
C PRO A 130 -5.78 -16.15 -0.16
N TYR A 131 -5.05 -16.26 0.96
CA TYR A 131 -4.29 -17.44 1.38
C TYR A 131 -4.28 -17.56 2.90
N ASP A 132 -3.92 -18.75 3.39
CA ASP A 132 -3.64 -18.94 4.82
C ASP A 132 -2.32 -18.23 5.21
N ARG A 133 -2.45 -17.19 6.02
CA ARG A 133 -1.33 -16.34 6.46
C ARG A 133 -0.23 -17.14 7.17
N GLN A 134 -0.61 -18.06 8.04
CA GLN A 134 0.36 -18.87 8.79
C GLN A 134 1.20 -19.75 7.85
N SER A 135 0.57 -20.35 6.86
CA SER A 135 1.29 -21.13 5.84
C SER A 135 2.28 -20.29 5.04
N ILE A 136 1.89 -19.06 4.66
CA ILE A 136 2.79 -18.15 3.93
C ILE A 136 3.95 -17.71 4.80
N LEU A 137 3.71 -17.31 6.05
CA LEU A 137 4.79 -16.93 6.96
C LEU A 137 5.79 -18.07 7.20
N ARG A 138 5.32 -19.31 7.31
CA ARG A 138 6.19 -20.49 7.43
C ARG A 138 7.05 -20.68 6.17
N ARG A 139 6.50 -20.43 4.97
CA ARG A 139 7.27 -20.44 3.72
C ARG A 139 8.33 -19.35 3.71
N VAL A 140 7.99 -18.12 4.07
CA VAL A 140 8.95 -17.01 4.19
C VAL A 140 10.08 -17.39 5.15
N ALA A 141 9.75 -17.88 6.35
CA ALA A 141 10.73 -18.29 7.35
C ALA A 141 11.64 -19.41 6.82
N PHE A 142 11.08 -20.45 6.19
CA PHE A 142 11.85 -21.54 5.58
C PHE A 142 12.81 -21.02 4.51
N LEU A 143 12.32 -20.22 3.57
CA LEU A 143 13.11 -19.70 2.44
C LEU A 143 14.24 -18.80 2.92
N ARG A 144 13.97 -17.89 3.87
CA ARG A 144 15.00 -17.03 4.46
C ARG A 144 16.06 -17.85 5.21
N ASN A 145 15.65 -18.81 6.03
CA ASN A 145 16.58 -19.67 6.76
C ASN A 145 17.40 -20.57 5.83
N ARG A 146 16.87 -20.95 4.68
CA ARG A 146 17.57 -21.82 3.71
C ARG A 146 18.56 -21.06 2.83
N TYR A 147 18.21 -19.86 2.38
CA TYR A 147 18.93 -19.16 1.31
C TYR A 147 19.61 -17.86 1.77
N LEU A 148 19.18 -17.29 2.89
CA LEU A 148 19.73 -16.07 3.45
C LEU A 148 20.45 -16.42 4.75
N SER A 149 21.60 -15.76 5.01
CA SER A 149 22.38 -15.99 6.22
C SER A 149 21.72 -15.49 7.51
N SER A 150 20.67 -14.70 7.42
CA SER A 150 19.91 -14.19 8.55
C SER A 150 18.88 -15.22 8.99
N ARG A 151 18.98 -15.67 10.23
CA ARG A 151 17.94 -16.52 10.84
C ARG A 151 16.67 -15.70 11.02
N TYR A 152 15.58 -16.19 10.44
CA TYR A 152 14.26 -15.67 10.71
C TYR A 152 13.61 -16.53 11.81
N PRO A 153 13.46 -16.01 13.04
CA PRO A 153 12.95 -16.82 14.14
C PRO A 153 11.48 -17.15 13.92
N LEU A 154 11.10 -18.41 14.19
CA LEU A 154 9.70 -18.85 14.12
C LEU A 154 8.85 -18.34 15.29
N ASP A 155 9.48 -17.77 16.33
CA ASP A 155 8.87 -17.06 17.44
C ASP A 155 8.72 -15.54 17.20
N SER A 156 8.97 -15.09 15.97
CA SER A 156 8.76 -13.70 15.59
C SER A 156 7.33 -13.26 15.87
N ILE A 157 7.17 -12.01 16.30
CA ILE A 157 5.88 -11.36 16.52
C ILE A 157 4.95 -11.42 15.29
N LEU A 158 5.51 -11.61 14.08
CA LEU A 158 4.74 -11.82 12.86
C LEU A 158 3.85 -13.08 12.90
N PHE A 159 4.14 -14.05 13.75
CA PHE A 159 3.30 -15.23 13.96
C PHE A 159 2.22 -15.05 15.03
N ALA A 160 2.26 -13.94 15.79
CA ALA A 160 1.27 -13.69 16.81
C ALA A 160 -0.14 -13.52 16.21
N SER A 161 -1.12 -13.94 16.98
CA SER A 161 -2.53 -13.74 16.65
C SER A 161 -2.95 -12.28 16.89
N ILE A 162 -4.06 -11.85 16.28
CA ILE A 162 -4.60 -10.50 16.48
C ILE A 162 -4.76 -10.14 17.95
N PRO A 163 -5.40 -10.99 18.81
CA PRO A 163 -5.53 -10.68 20.23
C PRO A 163 -4.18 -10.53 20.96
N GLU A 164 -3.17 -11.33 20.57
CA GLU A 164 -1.83 -11.23 21.17
C GLU A 164 -1.15 -9.92 20.79
N LEU A 165 -1.23 -9.50 19.52
CA LEU A 165 -0.66 -8.23 19.05
C LEU A 165 -1.25 -7.04 19.80
N TYR A 166 -2.56 -6.95 19.93
CA TYR A 166 -3.22 -5.90 20.72
C TYR A 166 -2.84 -5.95 22.20
N LYS A 167 -2.75 -7.16 22.78
CA LYS A 167 -2.34 -7.36 24.16
C LYS A 167 -0.90 -6.88 24.41
N PHE A 168 0.03 -7.14 23.51
CA PHE A 168 1.42 -6.66 23.63
C PHE A 168 1.51 -5.14 23.70
N SER A 169 0.58 -4.44 23.08
CA SER A 169 0.48 -2.97 23.12
C SER A 169 -0.50 -2.46 24.21
N SER A 170 -0.97 -3.33 25.12
CA SER A 170 -1.94 -2.99 26.17
C SER A 170 -3.26 -2.41 25.64
N LEU A 171 -3.66 -2.82 24.45
CA LEU A 171 -4.90 -2.40 23.78
C LEU A 171 -5.97 -3.47 23.85
N ALA A 172 -7.24 -3.06 23.87
CA ALA A 172 -8.35 -3.99 23.72
C ALA A 172 -8.35 -4.58 22.29
N PRO A 173 -8.57 -5.91 22.14
CA PRO A 173 -8.55 -6.54 20.82
C PRO A 173 -9.57 -5.93 19.85
N GLN A 174 -9.15 -5.75 18.61
CA GLN A 174 -10.01 -5.39 17.49
C GLN A 174 -10.11 -6.58 16.51
N PRO A 175 -11.10 -6.59 15.60
CA PRO A 175 -11.33 -7.73 14.70
C PRO A 175 -10.21 -8.02 13.71
N ASP A 176 -9.46 -7.00 13.29
CA ASP A 176 -8.46 -7.13 12.21
C ASP A 176 -7.30 -6.15 12.41
N ILE A 177 -6.27 -6.28 11.60
CA ILE A 177 -5.14 -5.35 11.51
C ILE A 177 -4.88 -5.04 10.04
N ALA A 178 -4.85 -3.76 9.71
CA ALA A 178 -4.44 -3.25 8.42
C ALA A 178 -2.99 -2.79 8.46
N CYS A 179 -2.26 -2.94 7.37
CA CYS A 179 -0.98 -2.26 7.18
C CYS A 179 -1.23 -0.80 6.79
N SER A 180 -0.55 0.11 7.45
CA SER A 180 -0.69 1.56 7.25
C SER A 180 0.04 2.10 6.02
N GLY A 181 0.58 1.22 5.16
CA GLY A 181 1.18 1.62 3.88
C GLY A 181 0.17 2.09 2.84
N VAL A 182 -1.11 1.69 2.96
CA VAL A 182 -2.22 2.18 2.13
C VAL A 182 -3.43 2.44 3.01
N PHE A 183 -3.93 3.67 3.02
CA PHE A 183 -5.22 3.97 3.64
C PHE A 183 -5.88 5.20 3.00
N LEU A 184 -7.22 5.16 2.94
CA LEU A 184 -8.04 6.22 2.38
C LEU A 184 -8.71 7.02 3.48
N PHE A 185 -8.79 8.34 3.30
CA PHE A 185 -9.46 9.24 4.23
C PHE A 185 -9.94 10.52 3.55
N ASN A 186 -10.88 11.21 4.18
CA ASN A 186 -11.36 12.50 3.74
C ASN A 186 -10.85 13.59 4.69
N PRO A 187 -10.14 14.63 4.22
CA PRO A 187 -9.59 15.69 5.08
C PRO A 187 -10.64 16.40 5.91
N LYS A 188 -11.84 16.60 5.37
CA LYS A 188 -12.93 17.31 6.08
C LYS A 188 -13.40 16.56 7.33
N PHE A 189 -13.41 15.22 7.29
CA PHE A 189 -13.94 14.40 8.39
C PHE A 189 -12.84 13.86 9.32
N HIS A 190 -11.62 13.67 8.81
CA HIS A 190 -10.58 12.96 9.57
C HIS A 190 -9.39 13.84 9.99
N ALA A 191 -9.27 15.08 9.50
CA ALA A 191 -8.11 15.93 9.80
C ALA A 191 -7.90 16.17 11.29
N ASP A 192 -8.96 16.50 12.02
CA ASP A 192 -8.85 16.76 13.45
C ASP A 192 -8.68 15.47 14.26
N LEU A 193 -9.33 14.38 13.87
CA LEU A 193 -9.15 13.08 14.49
C LEU A 193 -7.69 12.63 14.44
N PHE A 194 -7.07 12.67 13.26
CA PHE A 194 -5.68 12.21 13.08
C PHE A 194 -4.69 13.16 13.75
N LEU A 195 -4.93 14.47 13.68
CA LEU A 195 -4.09 15.45 14.37
C LEU A 195 -4.13 15.28 15.88
N ASN A 196 -5.32 15.11 16.48
CA ASN A 196 -5.47 14.91 17.91
C ASN A 196 -4.77 13.62 18.33
N PHE A 197 -4.97 12.54 17.60
CA PHE A 197 -4.27 11.29 17.86
C PHE A 197 -2.75 11.46 17.78
N PHE A 198 -2.23 12.12 16.75
CA PHE A 198 -0.81 12.43 16.63
C PHE A 198 -0.28 13.22 17.84
N ASN A 199 -1.01 14.21 18.32
CA ASN A 199 -0.60 15.07 19.41
C ASN A 199 -0.69 14.41 20.79
N GLU A 200 -1.69 13.57 21.01
CA GLU A 200 -1.97 12.94 22.30
C GLU A 200 -1.18 11.65 22.52
N PHE A 201 -0.84 10.96 21.42
CA PHE A 201 -0.15 9.68 21.52
C PHE A 201 1.30 9.86 21.96
N ASP A 202 1.71 9.08 22.96
CA ASP A 202 3.10 8.99 23.44
C ASP A 202 3.82 7.83 22.73
N GLU A 203 4.68 8.14 21.77
CA GLU A 203 5.41 7.13 21.00
C GLU A 203 6.42 6.32 21.84
N THR A 204 6.76 6.76 23.06
CA THR A 204 7.62 5.97 23.96
C THR A 204 6.97 4.68 24.44
N VAL A 205 5.64 4.58 24.31
CA VAL A 205 4.86 3.37 24.62
C VAL A 205 4.97 2.31 23.51
N VAL A 206 5.40 2.71 22.31
CA VAL A 206 5.56 1.78 21.17
C VAL A 206 6.83 0.96 21.35
N THR A 207 6.67 -0.36 21.40
CA THR A 207 7.83 -1.26 21.37
C THR A 207 8.46 -1.25 19.96
N PRO A 208 9.79 -1.42 19.84
CA PRO A 208 10.45 -1.47 18.54
C PRO A 208 9.86 -2.50 17.56
N ASP A 209 9.23 -3.54 18.10
CA ASP A 209 8.64 -4.65 17.33
C ASP A 209 7.18 -4.40 16.92
N SER A 210 6.56 -3.31 17.34
CA SER A 210 5.11 -3.04 17.15
C SER A 210 4.76 -2.33 15.84
N GLY A 211 5.71 -2.14 14.92
CA GLY A 211 5.42 -1.53 13.59
C GLY A 211 5.08 -0.04 13.61
N GLY A 212 5.58 0.71 14.60
CA GLY A 212 5.36 2.16 14.68
C GLY A 212 3.92 2.53 15.06
N GLU A 213 3.27 3.39 14.27
CA GLU A 213 1.89 3.85 14.52
C GLU A 213 0.81 2.80 14.20
N GLU A 214 1.14 1.78 13.41
CA GLU A 214 0.18 0.90 12.73
C GLU A 214 -0.88 0.31 13.66
N LEU A 215 -0.46 -0.35 14.74
CA LEU A 215 -1.40 -1.05 15.63
C LEU A 215 -2.30 -0.07 16.40
N HIS A 216 -1.74 1.05 16.86
CA HIS A 216 -2.48 2.07 17.59
C HIS A 216 -3.42 2.85 16.67
N PHE A 217 -3.01 3.09 15.42
CA PHE A 217 -3.87 3.66 14.40
C PHE A 217 -5.04 2.72 14.05
N ASN A 218 -4.77 1.42 13.89
CA ASN A 218 -5.81 0.41 13.71
C ASN A 218 -6.82 0.42 14.87
N TYR A 219 -6.31 0.49 16.11
CA TYR A 219 -7.17 0.58 17.29
C TYR A 219 -8.05 1.84 17.29
N LEU A 220 -7.46 3.01 16.97
CA LEU A 220 -8.19 4.26 16.86
C LEU A 220 -9.38 4.15 15.90
N ILE A 221 -9.12 3.63 14.70
CA ILE A 221 -10.13 3.57 13.64
C ILE A 221 -11.21 2.56 13.96
N GLN A 222 -10.85 1.34 14.37
CA GLN A 222 -11.80 0.25 14.59
C GLN A 222 -12.61 0.45 15.87
N SER A 223 -12.02 0.98 16.96
CA SER A 223 -12.76 1.24 18.20
C SER A 223 -13.86 2.29 18.05
N GLN A 224 -13.78 3.12 17.01
CA GLN A 224 -14.80 4.12 16.67
C GLN A 224 -15.73 3.66 15.53
N GLY A 225 -15.53 2.44 15.01
CA GLY A 225 -16.31 1.92 13.89
C GLY A 225 -16.14 2.72 12.60
N LEU A 226 -14.97 3.31 12.38
CA LEU A 226 -14.68 4.15 11.21
C LEU A 226 -14.08 3.37 10.04
N GLU A 227 -13.77 2.10 10.22
CA GLU A 227 -13.13 1.28 9.19
C GLU A 227 -14.07 1.00 8.01
N ALA A 228 -13.49 0.99 6.80
CA ALA A 228 -14.04 0.42 5.57
C ALA A 228 -12.98 -0.49 4.95
N TRP A 229 -13.25 -1.78 4.90
CA TRP A 229 -12.28 -2.75 4.40
C TRP A 229 -12.29 -2.79 2.87
N LEU A 230 -11.11 -2.54 2.29
CA LEU A 230 -10.87 -2.58 0.85
C LEU A 230 -10.34 -3.96 0.42
N ASP A 231 -10.36 -4.20 -0.89
CA ASP A 231 -9.81 -5.42 -1.48
C ASP A 231 -8.32 -5.54 -1.20
N TYR A 232 -7.87 -6.72 -0.78
CA TYR A 232 -6.46 -7.06 -0.53
C TYR A 232 -5.53 -6.64 -1.67
N ARG A 233 -6.00 -6.75 -2.92
CA ARG A 233 -5.21 -6.42 -4.11
C ARG A 233 -4.72 -4.97 -4.16
N PHE A 234 -5.32 -4.05 -3.40
CA PHE A 234 -4.83 -2.68 -3.26
C PHE A 234 -3.62 -2.53 -2.33
N GLN A 235 -3.19 -3.61 -1.69
CA GLN A 235 -1.95 -3.65 -0.90
C GLN A 235 -1.43 -5.09 -0.79
N ALA A 236 -1.26 -5.77 -1.92
CA ALA A 236 -0.62 -7.08 -1.92
C ALA A 236 0.83 -6.95 -1.46
N VAL A 237 1.21 -7.70 -0.43
CA VAL A 237 2.55 -7.61 0.17
C VAL A 237 3.53 -8.49 -0.58
N TRP A 238 4.58 -7.91 -1.14
CA TRP A 238 5.55 -8.60 -1.98
C TRP A 238 6.22 -9.80 -1.30
N ILE A 239 6.58 -9.71 -0.02
CA ILE A 239 7.20 -10.83 0.70
C ILE A 239 6.31 -12.08 0.73
N TYR A 240 4.99 -11.92 0.71
CA TYR A 240 4.04 -13.02 0.63
C TYR A 240 3.91 -13.53 -0.80
N GLU A 241 3.81 -12.62 -1.76
CA GLU A 241 3.73 -12.93 -3.19
C GLU A 241 4.95 -13.75 -3.65
N VAL A 242 6.18 -13.31 -3.29
CA VAL A 242 7.41 -14.00 -3.68
C VAL A 242 7.51 -15.38 -3.03
N ALA A 243 7.17 -15.50 -1.76
CA ALA A 243 7.21 -16.80 -1.07
C ALA A 243 6.15 -17.78 -1.60
N TRP A 244 5.02 -17.26 -2.07
CA TRP A 244 3.93 -18.08 -2.60
C TRP A 244 4.15 -18.46 -4.06
N LYS A 245 4.44 -17.48 -4.91
CA LYS A 245 4.44 -17.65 -6.37
C LYS A 245 5.85 -17.85 -6.96
N TYR A 246 6.89 -17.23 -6.35
CA TYR A 246 8.24 -17.15 -6.91
C TYR A 246 9.34 -17.55 -5.91
N PRO A 247 9.22 -18.70 -5.22
CA PRO A 247 10.20 -19.09 -4.18
C PRO A 247 11.62 -19.26 -4.72
N PHE A 248 11.78 -19.46 -6.03
CA PHE A 248 13.09 -19.54 -6.69
C PHE A 248 13.88 -18.22 -6.65
N LEU A 249 13.21 -17.07 -6.43
CA LEU A 249 13.88 -15.77 -6.26
C LEU A 249 14.65 -15.64 -4.93
N TYR A 250 14.53 -16.60 -4.00
CA TYR A 250 15.41 -16.65 -2.84
C TYR A 250 16.78 -17.25 -3.17
N GLY A 251 16.89 -18.04 -4.27
CA GLY A 251 18.12 -18.65 -4.77
C GLY A 251 18.83 -17.75 -5.80
N GLU A 252 19.57 -18.39 -6.70
CA GLU A 252 20.41 -17.73 -7.71
C GLU A 252 19.61 -16.89 -8.73
N SER A 253 18.34 -17.23 -8.96
CA SER A 253 17.48 -16.52 -9.92
C SER A 253 17.28 -15.04 -9.58
N ARG A 254 17.50 -14.63 -8.33
CA ARG A 254 17.43 -13.23 -7.90
C ARG A 254 18.47 -12.33 -8.56
N GLU A 255 19.58 -12.89 -9.02
CA GLU A 255 20.66 -12.18 -9.71
C GLU A 255 20.29 -11.85 -11.18
N ASN A 256 19.25 -12.49 -11.71
CA ASN A 256 18.72 -12.21 -13.04
C ASN A 256 17.61 -11.16 -12.93
N LEU A 257 17.98 -9.88 -13.13
CA LEU A 257 17.06 -8.76 -12.98
C LEU A 257 15.88 -8.82 -13.95
N GLU A 258 16.02 -9.42 -15.11
CA GLU A 258 14.91 -9.62 -16.05
C GLU A 258 13.87 -10.59 -15.48
N VAL A 259 14.30 -11.68 -14.86
CA VAL A 259 13.41 -12.63 -14.17
C VAL A 259 12.72 -11.94 -12.99
N VAL A 260 13.46 -11.14 -12.20
CA VAL A 260 12.89 -10.37 -11.09
C VAL A 260 11.81 -9.40 -11.60
N ARG A 261 12.09 -8.65 -12.68
CA ARG A 261 11.14 -7.73 -13.32
C ARG A 261 9.86 -8.46 -13.76
N GLN A 262 10.01 -9.57 -14.47
CA GLN A 262 8.88 -10.37 -14.95
C GLN A 262 8.02 -10.92 -13.80
N CYS A 263 8.62 -11.33 -12.68
CA CYS A 263 7.88 -11.77 -11.50
C CYS A 263 7.09 -10.61 -10.86
N ILE A 264 7.67 -9.42 -10.78
CA ILE A 264 7.00 -8.23 -10.26
C ILE A 264 5.84 -7.84 -11.17
N GLU A 265 6.05 -7.75 -12.48
CA GLU A 265 5.00 -7.44 -13.46
C GLU A 265 3.88 -8.49 -13.44
N SER A 266 4.23 -9.78 -13.33
CA SER A 266 3.24 -10.86 -13.17
C SER A 266 2.42 -10.72 -11.88
N SER A 267 3.04 -10.30 -10.77
CA SER A 267 2.30 -10.00 -9.54
C SER A 267 1.39 -8.78 -9.68
N LEU A 268 1.84 -7.73 -10.36
CA LEU A 268 1.02 -6.56 -10.66
C LEU A 268 -0.14 -6.89 -11.62
N PHE A 269 0.02 -7.86 -12.51
CA PHE A 269 -1.06 -8.31 -13.38
C PHE A 269 -2.24 -8.93 -12.61
N THR A 270 -1.97 -9.53 -11.45
CA THR A 270 -2.98 -10.17 -10.60
C THR A 270 -3.40 -9.32 -9.40
N ASN A 271 -2.64 -8.28 -9.08
CA ASN A 271 -2.90 -7.36 -7.98
C ASN A 271 -3.02 -5.91 -8.49
N TYR A 272 -3.54 -5.03 -7.66
CA TYR A 272 -3.71 -3.62 -8.02
C TYR A 272 -2.49 -2.78 -7.59
N PHE A 273 -2.08 -2.92 -6.34
CA PHE A 273 -0.89 -2.28 -5.78
C PHE A 273 -0.02 -3.35 -5.12
N LEU A 274 1.28 -3.29 -5.35
CA LEU A 274 2.25 -4.24 -4.82
C LEU A 274 3.19 -3.51 -3.86
N HIS A 275 3.12 -3.86 -2.58
CA HIS A 275 3.83 -3.21 -1.49
C HIS A 275 5.07 -4.00 -1.10
N PHE A 276 6.24 -3.38 -1.21
CA PHE A 276 7.54 -3.96 -0.86
C PHE A 276 7.92 -3.70 0.59
N ALA A 277 6.97 -3.90 1.50
CA ALA A 277 7.08 -3.60 2.91
C ALA A 277 8.29 -4.22 3.60
N GLY A 278 8.88 -3.45 4.51
CA GLY A 278 9.90 -3.89 5.45
C GLY A 278 11.33 -3.88 4.91
N PRO A 279 12.32 -4.05 5.80
CA PRO A 279 13.75 -3.92 5.49
C PRO A 279 14.37 -5.22 4.93
N TRP A 280 13.57 -6.16 4.46
CA TRP A 280 14.01 -7.47 4.02
C TRP A 280 14.73 -7.43 2.67
N HIS A 281 15.58 -8.41 2.41
CA HIS A 281 16.32 -8.51 1.16
C HIS A 281 15.38 -8.51 -0.06
N GLU A 282 14.35 -9.35 -0.05
CA GLU A 282 13.38 -9.44 -1.13
C GLU A 282 12.52 -8.17 -1.28
N SER A 283 12.35 -7.39 -0.24
CA SER A 283 11.66 -6.10 -0.30
C SER A 283 12.44 -5.01 -1.04
N GLN A 284 13.72 -5.26 -1.37
CA GLN A 284 14.53 -4.30 -2.11
C GLN A 284 14.50 -4.52 -3.64
N PHE A 285 13.83 -5.56 -4.13
CA PHE A 285 13.84 -5.91 -5.56
C PHE A 285 13.28 -4.82 -6.45
N TRP A 286 12.27 -4.08 -6.02
CA TRP A 286 11.69 -2.99 -6.81
C TRP A 286 12.69 -1.85 -7.12
N LYS A 287 13.71 -1.66 -6.29
CA LYS A 287 14.77 -0.66 -6.50
C LYS A 287 15.83 -1.09 -7.54
N GLN A 288 15.67 -2.26 -8.14
CA GLN A 288 16.66 -2.85 -9.04
C GLN A 288 16.11 -2.98 -10.47
N VAL A 289 14.81 -2.83 -10.65
CA VAL A 289 14.15 -3.11 -11.94
C VAL A 289 13.18 -1.98 -12.33
N ASP A 290 13.14 -1.70 -13.61
CA ASP A 290 12.24 -0.75 -14.24
C ASP A 290 11.03 -1.52 -14.78
N VAL A 291 9.94 -1.57 -14.02
CA VAL A 291 8.70 -2.22 -14.47
C VAL A 291 8.00 -1.35 -15.52
N PHE A 292 7.25 -1.99 -16.41
CA PHE A 292 6.53 -1.31 -17.49
C PHE A 292 7.41 -0.48 -18.45
N ASN A 293 8.69 -0.82 -18.56
CA ASN A 293 9.59 -0.23 -19.55
C ASN A 293 9.37 -0.82 -20.96
N ASN A 294 8.65 -1.94 -21.08
CA ASN A 294 8.30 -2.57 -22.35
C ASN A 294 6.87 -2.21 -22.75
N PRO A 295 6.68 -1.54 -23.93
CA PRO A 295 5.35 -1.20 -24.45
C PRO A 295 4.42 -2.40 -24.65
N GLU A 296 4.95 -3.58 -24.96
CA GLU A 296 4.13 -4.80 -25.11
C GLU A 296 3.52 -5.22 -23.78
N THR A 297 4.28 -5.12 -22.66
CA THR A 297 3.74 -5.40 -21.33
C THR A 297 2.62 -4.44 -20.98
N ILE A 298 2.79 -3.14 -21.25
CA ILE A 298 1.75 -2.13 -21.00
C ILE A 298 0.51 -2.42 -21.84
N SER A 299 0.69 -2.74 -23.15
CA SER A 299 -0.43 -3.11 -24.04
C SER A 299 -1.20 -4.31 -23.49
N MET A 300 -0.49 -5.35 -23.05
CA MET A 300 -1.12 -6.53 -22.46
C MET A 300 -1.98 -6.19 -21.23
N PHE A 301 -1.50 -5.32 -20.35
CA PHE A 301 -2.27 -4.87 -19.17
C PHE A 301 -3.54 -4.11 -19.59
N ILE A 302 -3.43 -3.21 -20.56
CA ILE A 302 -4.55 -2.44 -21.09
C ILE A 302 -5.57 -3.36 -21.76
N ASP A 303 -5.11 -4.28 -22.61
CA ASP A 303 -5.96 -5.23 -23.33
C ASP A 303 -6.71 -6.13 -22.34
N PHE A 304 -6.03 -6.60 -21.29
CA PHE A 304 -6.68 -7.40 -20.25
C PHE A 304 -7.73 -6.60 -19.48
N ALA A 305 -7.42 -5.36 -19.09
CA ALA A 305 -8.39 -4.50 -18.41
C ALA A 305 -9.64 -4.26 -19.27
N ASN A 306 -9.45 -3.96 -20.56
CA ASN A 306 -10.55 -3.78 -21.51
C ASN A 306 -11.35 -5.08 -21.71
N TYR A 307 -10.67 -6.23 -21.71
CA TYR A 307 -11.32 -7.53 -21.83
C TYR A 307 -12.22 -7.84 -20.62
N LEU A 308 -11.82 -7.43 -19.42
CA LEU A 308 -12.63 -7.60 -18.20
C LEU A 308 -13.93 -6.77 -18.23
N GLU A 309 -13.98 -5.70 -19.02
CA GLU A 309 -15.19 -4.88 -19.22
C GLU A 309 -16.18 -5.50 -20.22
N VAL A 310 -15.76 -6.55 -20.95
CA VAL A 310 -16.63 -7.24 -21.90
C VAL A 310 -17.76 -7.98 -21.15
N PRO A 311 -19.05 -7.71 -21.47
CA PRO A 311 -20.16 -8.36 -20.78
C PRO A 311 -20.14 -9.87 -20.95
N VAL A 312 -20.13 -10.62 -19.85
CA VAL A 312 -20.28 -12.07 -19.87
C VAL A 312 -21.76 -12.38 -19.98
N THR A 313 -22.18 -12.88 -21.14
CA THR A 313 -23.62 -13.15 -21.41
C THR A 313 -24.13 -14.42 -20.74
N GLY A 314 -23.27 -15.33 -20.30
CA GLY A 314 -23.63 -16.61 -19.72
C GLY A 314 -24.41 -17.55 -20.65
N LYS A 315 -24.63 -17.15 -21.91
CA LYS A 315 -25.33 -18.01 -22.90
C LYS A 315 -24.31 -19.03 -23.43
N PRO A 316 -24.59 -20.34 -23.31
CA PRO A 316 -23.74 -21.34 -23.94
C PRO A 316 -23.70 -21.05 -25.45
N LYS A 317 -22.51 -20.85 -26.03
CA LYS A 317 -22.38 -20.93 -27.49
C LYS A 317 -22.92 -22.29 -27.90
N GLY A 318 -23.83 -22.28 -28.83
CA GLY A 318 -24.43 -23.53 -29.34
C GLY A 318 -23.30 -24.51 -29.66
N SER A 319 -23.46 -25.76 -29.26
CA SER A 319 -22.53 -26.85 -29.48
C SER A 319 -21.95 -26.74 -30.89
N ILE A 320 -20.61 -26.66 -30.97
CA ILE A 320 -19.93 -26.85 -32.25
C ILE A 320 -20.39 -28.22 -32.75
N LYS A 321 -21.20 -28.25 -33.79
CA LYS A 321 -21.53 -29.49 -34.45
C LYS A 321 -20.20 -30.09 -34.92
N PRO A 322 -19.89 -31.36 -34.61
CA PRO A 322 -18.78 -32.01 -35.23
C PRO A 322 -18.91 -31.88 -36.75
N ASN A 323 -17.85 -31.45 -37.41
CA ASN A 323 -17.80 -31.45 -38.86
C ASN A 323 -18.09 -32.87 -39.33
N ASP A 324 -19.24 -33.09 -39.97
CA ASP A 324 -19.54 -34.29 -40.81
C ASP A 324 -18.69 -34.20 -42.10
N SER A 325 -17.38 -34.41 -41.94
CA SER A 325 -16.45 -34.57 -43.05
C SER A 325 -15.60 -35.79 -42.82
N GLU A 326 -16.23 -36.94 -42.86
CA GLU A 326 -15.62 -38.21 -43.23
C GLU A 326 -16.75 -39.18 -43.66
N LYS A 327 -17.07 -39.12 -44.94
CA LYS A 327 -17.58 -40.25 -45.70
C LYS A 327 -16.91 -40.26 -47.08
#